data_cb46e7d31e0e15ab3a1d617e84f2809e
#
_entry.id   cb46e7d31e0e15ab3a1d617e84f2809e
#
_cell.length_a   1.000
_cell.length_b   1.000
_cell.length_c   1.000
_cell.angle_alpha   90.00
_cell.angle_beta   90.00
_cell.angle_gamma   90.00
#
_symmetry.space_group_name_H-M   'P 1'
#
loop_
_entity.id
_entity.type
_entity.pdbx_description
1 polymer ?
#
loop_
_entity_poly.entity_id
_entity_poly.type
_entity_poly.pdbx_seq_one_letter_code
_entity_poly.pdbx_strand_id
1 'polypeptide(L)'
;MKRDHLYVSRKHPCVWLMSLCMAASVVAILVLSQGAILTKTGIWCGIVFPCIAAIAYILIAVFSGEEMLYRTVVPVWALGLCFAIQSRNVVVWIACPLFCVLYTFMISGKISKIWLLPLNLLALGGCVSMRSVPDILLIAGMLLLWPAIKVHNDGKWHPTWGDRIDGRYVRTAQVMEQVTAYFMHNSTGANNLFSESAEITELERYVRRKRREGLTGFVITHVVLAAYVRTVAKYPALNRFIAGQRIYSRGEDIVVCMTVKKELSASAPDSLVKVHLHPGDTAADVYRKFNAKVGEAKNEMETTADSAVAAFMMIPRLFLKFAIWLLKTLDYFGLVPRFLLEISPFHGSVYFTNMGSLGIKPVYHHLYDFGTVPAFCAFGRKRRAEEIKDGQIAERKYLDLKFNLDERICDGFCYANVIKYFLRLLTRPDVLDNTPDVIEEDIP
;
A
#
# COMPACT_ATOMS: atom_id res chain seq x y z
N MET A 1 -2.67 20.94 -5.86
CA MET A 1 -1.84 21.30 -7.03
C MET A 1 -1.64 20.04 -7.87
N LYS A 2 -2.33 19.94 -9.01
CA LYS A 2 -2.20 18.80 -9.93
C LYS A 2 -0.76 18.81 -10.47
N ARG A 3 0.01 17.78 -10.22
CA ARG A 3 1.39 17.66 -10.71
C ARG A 3 1.42 16.76 -11.94
N ASP A 4 2.14 17.17 -12.96
CA ASP A 4 2.46 16.30 -14.09
C ASP A 4 3.35 15.17 -13.60
N HIS A 5 2.95 13.94 -13.88
CA HIS A 5 3.70 12.75 -13.50
C HIS A 5 4.32 12.11 -14.72
N LEU A 6 5.56 11.68 -14.56
CA LEU A 6 6.27 10.93 -15.58
C LEU A 6 6.06 9.45 -15.32
N TYR A 7 5.70 8.68 -16.32
CA TYR A 7 5.57 7.25 -16.23
C TYR A 7 6.21 6.56 -17.44
N VAL A 8 6.60 5.30 -17.24
CA VAL A 8 7.12 4.44 -18.29
C VAL A 8 6.24 3.20 -18.37
N SER A 9 5.62 2.99 -19.53
CA SER A 9 4.84 1.79 -19.76
C SER A 9 5.77 0.59 -19.92
N ARG A 10 5.56 -0.47 -19.14
CA ARG A 10 6.29 -1.74 -19.28
C ARG A 10 6.12 -2.41 -20.65
N LYS A 11 5.03 -2.09 -21.35
CA LYS A 11 4.75 -2.59 -22.71
C LYS A 11 5.55 -1.84 -23.78
N HIS A 12 6.22 -0.73 -23.41
CA HIS A 12 6.97 0.05 -24.37
C HIS A 12 8.22 -0.74 -24.82
N PRO A 13 8.43 -0.95 -26.12
CA PRO A 13 9.54 -1.78 -26.61
C PRO A 13 10.91 -1.28 -26.15
N CYS A 14 11.09 0.03 -25.98
CA CYS A 14 12.34 0.59 -25.48
C CYS A 14 12.69 0.17 -24.05
N VAL A 15 11.71 -0.17 -23.21
CA VAL A 15 11.96 -0.69 -21.85
C VAL A 15 12.60 -2.07 -21.92
N TRP A 16 12.11 -2.91 -22.81
CA TRP A 16 12.69 -4.24 -23.04
C TRP A 16 14.07 -4.17 -23.67
N LEU A 17 14.25 -3.27 -24.64
CA LEU A 17 15.55 -3.04 -25.26
C LEU A 17 16.57 -2.50 -24.24
N MET A 18 16.17 -1.60 -23.36
CA MET A 18 17.00 -1.12 -22.26
C MET A 18 17.41 -2.26 -21.33
N SER A 19 16.48 -3.13 -20.95
CA SER A 19 16.75 -4.30 -20.12
C SER A 19 17.71 -5.26 -20.79
N LEU A 20 17.57 -5.46 -22.11
CA LEU A 20 18.48 -6.28 -22.90
C LEU A 20 19.89 -5.66 -22.97
N CYS A 21 20.00 -4.35 -23.20
CA CYS A 21 21.30 -3.65 -23.19
C CYS A 21 21.99 -3.74 -21.82
N MET A 22 21.24 -3.60 -20.74
CA MET A 22 21.79 -3.77 -19.38
C MET A 22 22.29 -5.19 -19.14
N ALA A 23 21.51 -6.20 -19.52
CA ALA A 23 21.92 -7.60 -19.42
C ALA A 23 23.17 -7.90 -20.29
N ALA A 24 23.20 -7.40 -21.52
CA ALA A 24 24.35 -7.54 -22.42
C ALA A 24 25.60 -6.85 -21.87
N SER A 25 25.44 -5.68 -21.21
CA SER A 25 26.53 -4.98 -20.53
C SER A 25 27.12 -5.82 -19.38
N VAL A 26 26.27 -6.46 -18.57
CA VAL A 26 26.71 -7.38 -17.50
C VAL A 26 27.51 -8.57 -18.10
N VAL A 27 26.96 -9.18 -19.15
CA VAL A 27 27.64 -10.31 -19.84
C VAL A 27 28.98 -9.87 -20.42
N ALA A 28 29.03 -8.68 -21.03
CA ALA A 28 30.28 -8.17 -21.59
C ALA A 28 31.35 -7.92 -20.50
N ILE A 29 30.95 -7.40 -19.33
CA ILE A 29 31.88 -7.29 -18.20
C ILE A 29 32.38 -8.64 -17.73
N LEU A 30 31.51 -9.65 -17.60
CA LEU A 30 31.88 -10.99 -17.18
C LEU A 30 32.87 -11.65 -18.16
N VAL A 31 32.63 -11.45 -19.44
CA VAL A 31 33.51 -12.04 -20.50
C VAL A 31 34.86 -11.33 -20.58
N LEU A 32 34.86 -9.99 -20.50
CA LEU A 32 36.05 -9.18 -20.67
C LEU A 32 36.94 -9.12 -19.42
N SER A 33 36.36 -9.43 -18.25
CA SER A 33 37.07 -9.31 -16.97
C SER A 33 37.67 -10.62 -16.45
N GLN A 34 37.77 -11.66 -17.27
CA GLN A 34 38.23 -13.00 -16.85
C GLN A 34 39.58 -13.05 -16.10
N GLY A 35 40.40 -12.01 -16.16
CA GLY A 35 41.66 -11.92 -15.41
C GLY A 35 41.66 -11.05 -14.14
N ALA A 36 40.66 -10.20 -13.96
CA ALA A 36 40.62 -9.18 -12.86
C ALA A 36 39.65 -9.52 -11.71
N ILE A 37 38.84 -10.56 -11.84
CA ILE A 37 37.74 -10.91 -10.93
C ILE A 37 38.23 -11.59 -9.65
N LEU A 38 39.48 -11.92 -9.50
CA LEU A 38 40.06 -12.70 -8.40
C LEU A 38 40.10 -11.95 -7.05
N THR A 39 39.79 -10.67 -7.00
CA THR A 39 39.67 -9.93 -5.72
C THR A 39 38.24 -10.01 -5.18
N LYS A 40 38.07 -10.19 -3.84
CA LYS A 40 36.74 -10.22 -3.20
C LYS A 40 35.87 -9.00 -3.57
N THR A 41 36.46 -7.83 -3.66
CA THR A 41 35.77 -6.58 -4.04
C THR A 41 35.33 -6.60 -5.52
N GLY A 42 36.15 -7.16 -6.40
CA GLY A 42 35.81 -7.30 -7.83
C GLY A 42 34.62 -8.23 -8.06
N ILE A 43 34.53 -9.34 -7.32
CA ILE A 43 33.39 -10.26 -7.39
C ILE A 43 32.08 -9.55 -6.94
N TRP A 44 32.11 -8.84 -5.82
CA TRP A 44 30.92 -8.17 -5.32
C TRP A 44 30.48 -7.03 -6.24
N CYS A 45 31.36 -6.13 -6.60
CA CYS A 45 31.01 -4.97 -7.41
C CYS A 45 30.79 -5.33 -8.90
N GLY A 46 31.53 -6.29 -9.45
CA GLY A 46 31.47 -6.65 -10.86
C GLY A 46 30.41 -7.69 -11.21
N ILE A 47 30.00 -8.53 -10.28
CA ILE A 47 29.07 -9.62 -10.54
C ILE A 47 27.84 -9.54 -9.65
N VAL A 48 28.03 -9.57 -8.33
CA VAL A 48 26.92 -9.77 -7.38
C VAL A 48 25.97 -8.58 -7.40
N PHE A 49 26.45 -7.36 -7.22
CA PHE A 49 25.59 -6.19 -7.21
C PHE A 49 24.91 -5.91 -8.56
N PRO A 50 25.57 -5.98 -9.73
CA PRO A 50 24.89 -5.84 -11.01
C PRO A 50 23.82 -6.91 -11.24
N CYS A 51 24.07 -8.17 -10.86
CA CYS A 51 23.10 -9.24 -10.97
C CYS A 51 21.88 -8.99 -10.06
N ILE A 52 22.10 -8.61 -8.81
CA ILE A 52 21.01 -8.26 -7.89
C ILE A 52 20.21 -7.07 -8.43
N ALA A 53 20.87 -6.04 -8.92
CA ALA A 53 20.21 -4.86 -9.47
C ALA A 53 19.41 -5.20 -10.75
N ALA A 54 19.95 -6.04 -11.63
CA ALA A 54 19.25 -6.51 -12.83
C ALA A 54 18.03 -7.37 -12.48
N ILE A 55 18.17 -8.28 -11.53
CA ILE A 55 17.06 -9.11 -11.04
C ILE A 55 16.00 -8.22 -10.41
N ALA A 56 16.38 -7.30 -9.52
CA ALA A 56 15.45 -6.36 -8.90
C ALA A 56 14.73 -5.51 -9.94
N TYR A 57 15.45 -5.01 -10.96
CA TYR A 57 14.85 -4.27 -12.06
C TYR A 57 13.83 -5.12 -12.84
N ILE A 58 14.17 -6.36 -13.20
CA ILE A 58 13.27 -7.27 -13.91
C ILE A 58 12.02 -7.55 -13.06
N LEU A 59 12.20 -7.87 -11.79
CA LEU A 59 11.10 -8.13 -10.89
C LEU A 59 10.17 -6.89 -10.78
N ILE A 60 10.74 -5.71 -10.66
CA ILE A 60 9.96 -4.48 -10.61
C ILE A 60 9.25 -4.21 -11.94
N ALA A 61 9.92 -4.42 -13.07
CA ALA A 61 9.33 -4.23 -14.39
C ALA A 61 8.19 -5.23 -14.68
N VAL A 62 8.30 -6.46 -14.18
CA VAL A 62 7.28 -7.51 -14.38
C VAL A 62 6.11 -7.34 -13.44
N PHE A 63 6.36 -7.02 -12.15
CA PHE A 63 5.35 -7.05 -11.10
C PHE A 63 4.81 -5.68 -10.70
N SER A 64 5.48 -4.57 -11.01
CA SER A 64 4.94 -3.23 -10.77
C SER A 64 3.97 -2.84 -11.88
N GLY A 65 2.85 -2.21 -11.51
CA GLY A 65 1.93 -1.59 -12.49
C GLY A 65 2.64 -0.49 -13.30
N GLU A 66 1.99 -0.04 -14.37
CA GLU A 66 2.52 0.96 -15.33
C GLU A 66 2.87 2.32 -14.69
N GLU A 67 2.49 2.54 -13.44
CA GLU A 67 2.52 3.84 -12.76
C GLU A 67 3.81 4.10 -11.95
N MET A 68 4.78 3.16 -11.95
CA MET A 68 5.87 3.21 -10.97
C MET A 68 7.23 3.51 -11.53
N LEU A 69 7.39 4.69 -12.10
CA LEU A 69 8.66 5.16 -12.60
C LEU A 69 9.77 5.15 -11.53
N TYR A 70 9.48 5.56 -10.29
CA TYR A 70 10.49 5.63 -9.23
C TYR A 70 11.03 4.25 -8.79
N ARG A 71 10.27 3.16 -9.02
CA ARG A 71 10.72 1.80 -8.72
C ARG A 71 11.76 1.29 -9.71
N THR A 72 11.79 1.85 -10.90
CA THR A 72 12.83 1.55 -11.88
C THR A 72 14.12 2.32 -11.63
N VAL A 73 14.05 3.44 -10.88
CA VAL A 73 15.21 4.30 -10.61
C VAL A 73 16.22 3.61 -9.71
N VAL A 74 15.77 2.96 -8.64
CA VAL A 74 16.70 2.34 -7.65
C VAL A 74 17.57 1.26 -8.28
N PRO A 75 17.04 0.29 -9.06
CA PRO A 75 17.87 -0.67 -9.78
C PRO A 75 18.76 -0.04 -10.84
N VAL A 76 18.27 0.95 -11.60
CA VAL A 76 19.08 1.67 -12.60
C VAL A 76 20.22 2.42 -11.91
N TRP A 77 19.94 3.04 -10.78
CA TRP A 77 20.92 3.75 -9.96
C TRP A 77 21.99 2.79 -9.42
N ALA A 78 21.60 1.66 -8.86
CA ALA A 78 22.49 0.64 -8.34
C ALA A 78 23.37 0.06 -9.45
N LEU A 79 22.77 -0.26 -10.60
CA LEU A 79 23.50 -0.70 -11.80
C LEU A 79 24.52 0.36 -12.24
N GLY A 80 24.09 1.62 -12.39
CA GLY A 80 24.96 2.72 -12.81
C GLY A 80 26.16 2.90 -11.88
N LEU A 81 25.95 2.83 -10.56
CA LEU A 81 27.05 2.91 -9.58
C LEU A 81 28.00 1.72 -9.66
N CYS A 82 27.46 0.50 -9.78
CA CYS A 82 28.30 -0.70 -9.91
C CYS A 82 29.16 -0.66 -11.17
N PHE A 83 28.58 -0.24 -12.30
CA PHE A 83 29.31 -0.07 -13.55
C PHE A 83 30.35 1.06 -13.46
N ALA A 84 30.00 2.19 -12.83
CA ALA A 84 30.95 3.27 -12.63
C ALA A 84 32.19 2.80 -11.84
N ILE A 85 31.99 2.04 -10.76
CA ILE A 85 33.09 1.49 -9.95
C ILE A 85 33.93 0.48 -10.74
N GLN A 86 33.29 -0.34 -11.54
CA GLN A 86 33.95 -1.44 -12.29
C GLN A 86 34.67 -0.96 -13.55
N SER A 87 34.12 0.04 -14.25
CA SER A 87 34.56 0.43 -15.60
C SER A 87 35.94 1.10 -15.63
N ARG A 88 36.39 1.69 -14.51
CA ARG A 88 37.58 2.57 -14.44
C ARG A 88 37.55 3.71 -15.47
N ASN A 89 36.40 3.97 -16.09
CA ASN A 89 36.22 5.01 -17.10
C ASN A 89 35.69 6.28 -16.43
N VAL A 90 36.49 7.35 -16.45
CA VAL A 90 36.15 8.62 -15.81
C VAL A 90 34.83 9.20 -16.36
N VAL A 91 34.54 9.00 -17.64
CA VAL A 91 33.27 9.48 -18.26
C VAL A 91 32.09 8.79 -17.61
N VAL A 92 32.15 7.47 -17.39
CA VAL A 92 31.08 6.67 -16.75
C VAL A 92 30.98 7.03 -15.27
N TRP A 93 32.09 7.26 -14.59
CA TRP A 93 32.11 7.68 -13.17
C TRP A 93 31.35 9.00 -12.93
N ILE A 94 31.38 9.89 -13.89
CA ILE A 94 30.68 11.19 -13.80
C ILE A 94 29.26 11.07 -14.36
N ALA A 95 29.11 10.46 -15.55
CA ALA A 95 27.83 10.42 -16.27
C ALA A 95 26.77 9.60 -15.56
N CYS A 96 27.09 8.42 -15.03
CA CYS A 96 26.10 7.55 -14.39
C CYS A 96 25.51 8.15 -13.10
N PRO A 97 26.28 8.64 -12.11
CA PRO A 97 25.74 9.32 -10.95
C PRO A 97 24.94 10.58 -11.32
N LEU A 98 25.45 11.38 -12.26
CA LEU A 98 24.77 12.60 -12.70
C LEU A 98 23.44 12.27 -13.41
N PHE A 99 23.40 11.25 -14.26
CA PHE A 99 22.19 10.73 -14.87
C PHE A 99 21.18 10.32 -13.78
N CYS A 100 21.61 9.56 -12.79
CA CYS A 100 20.74 9.10 -11.70
C CYS A 100 20.17 10.26 -10.88
N VAL A 101 20.99 11.28 -10.58
CA VAL A 101 20.54 12.49 -9.88
C VAL A 101 19.53 13.26 -10.72
N LEU A 102 19.82 13.52 -11.99
CA LEU A 102 18.91 14.23 -12.89
C LEU A 102 17.60 13.45 -13.11
N TYR A 103 17.69 12.12 -13.23
CA TYR A 103 16.54 11.25 -13.35
C TYR A 103 15.64 11.32 -12.09
N THR A 104 16.24 11.36 -10.89
CA THR A 104 15.52 11.53 -9.63
C THR A 104 14.80 12.89 -9.57
N PHE A 105 15.48 13.97 -9.97
CA PHE A 105 14.87 15.30 -10.03
C PHE A 105 13.76 15.40 -11.08
N MET A 106 13.91 14.71 -12.19
CA MET A 106 12.90 14.63 -13.24
C MET A 106 11.63 13.92 -12.74
N ILE A 107 11.77 12.79 -12.04
CA ILE A 107 10.63 12.07 -11.46
C ILE A 107 9.90 12.92 -10.43
N SER A 108 10.64 13.74 -9.67
CA SER A 108 10.03 14.67 -8.71
C SER A 108 9.36 15.88 -9.39
N GLY A 109 9.32 15.93 -10.73
CA GLY A 109 8.72 17.01 -11.52
C GLY A 109 9.48 18.33 -11.47
N LYS A 110 10.73 18.33 -10.97
CA LYS A 110 11.54 19.56 -10.84
C LYS A 110 12.30 19.94 -12.11
N ILE A 111 12.59 18.97 -12.99
CA ILE A 111 13.38 19.17 -14.21
C ILE A 111 12.71 18.45 -15.38
N SER A 112 12.75 19.05 -16.57
CA SER A 112 12.24 18.43 -17.80
C SER A 112 13.13 17.26 -18.25
N LYS A 113 12.51 16.20 -18.80
CA LYS A 113 13.20 15.03 -19.36
C LYS A 113 14.19 15.34 -20.48
N ILE A 114 14.08 16.53 -21.10
CA ILE A 114 14.95 16.94 -22.20
C ILE A 114 16.42 17.02 -21.78
N TRP A 115 16.70 17.31 -20.50
CA TRP A 115 18.04 17.42 -19.97
C TRP A 115 18.81 16.10 -19.89
N LEU A 116 18.11 14.95 -19.91
CA LEU A 116 18.76 13.64 -19.94
C LEU A 116 19.43 13.35 -21.28
N LEU A 117 18.88 13.88 -22.38
CA LEU A 117 19.36 13.55 -23.71
C LEU A 117 20.79 14.05 -23.97
N PRO A 118 21.12 15.36 -23.80
CA PRO A 118 22.47 15.84 -24.07
C PRO A 118 23.52 15.19 -23.16
N LEU A 119 23.20 14.96 -21.91
CA LEU A 119 24.12 14.28 -20.97
C LEU A 119 24.47 12.86 -21.45
N ASN A 120 23.46 12.09 -21.82
CA ASN A 120 23.68 10.71 -22.28
C ASN A 120 24.40 10.65 -23.63
N LEU A 121 24.15 11.60 -24.55
CA LEU A 121 24.87 11.68 -25.81
C LEU A 121 26.36 12.03 -25.59
N LEU A 122 26.66 12.95 -24.69
CA LEU A 122 28.05 13.28 -24.32
C LEU A 122 28.76 12.09 -23.69
N ALA A 123 28.08 11.40 -22.75
CA ALA A 123 28.63 10.20 -22.12
C ALA A 123 28.87 9.06 -23.14
N LEU A 124 27.93 8.85 -24.07
CA LEU A 124 28.07 7.88 -25.13
C LEU A 124 29.27 8.18 -26.04
N GLY A 125 29.42 9.45 -26.46
CA GLY A 125 30.58 9.89 -27.25
C GLY A 125 31.90 9.61 -26.53
N GLY A 126 31.99 9.89 -25.23
CA GLY A 126 33.16 9.58 -24.40
C GLY A 126 33.45 8.07 -24.33
N CYS A 127 32.42 7.24 -24.13
CA CYS A 127 32.57 5.78 -24.05
C CYS A 127 32.99 5.17 -25.40
N VAL A 128 32.46 5.68 -26.52
CA VAL A 128 32.85 5.26 -27.88
C VAL A 128 34.30 5.64 -28.13
N SER A 129 34.73 6.84 -27.77
CA SER A 129 36.14 7.27 -27.91
C SER A 129 37.11 6.37 -27.15
N MET A 130 36.69 5.86 -25.96
CA MET A 130 37.50 4.95 -25.15
C MET A 130 37.34 3.47 -25.55
N ARG A 131 36.51 3.15 -26.53
CA ARG A 131 36.23 1.79 -27.04
C ARG A 131 35.75 0.81 -25.96
N SER A 132 35.07 1.29 -24.92
CA SER A 132 34.54 0.45 -23.83
C SER A 132 33.15 -0.09 -24.20
N VAL A 133 33.07 -1.31 -24.67
CA VAL A 133 31.83 -1.97 -25.09
C VAL A 133 30.82 -2.08 -23.96
N PRO A 134 31.15 -2.48 -22.70
CA PRO A 134 30.20 -2.54 -21.61
C PRO A 134 29.56 -1.18 -21.30
N ASP A 135 30.39 -0.13 -21.28
CA ASP A 135 29.95 1.23 -20.97
C ASP A 135 29.06 1.81 -22.07
N ILE A 136 29.39 1.51 -23.34
CA ILE A 136 28.55 1.91 -24.50
C ILE A 136 27.16 1.25 -24.37
N LEU A 137 27.08 -0.04 -24.05
CA LEU A 137 25.82 -0.75 -23.90
C LEU A 137 24.98 -0.18 -22.73
N LEU A 138 25.64 0.16 -21.61
CA LEU A 138 24.96 0.78 -20.47
C LEU A 138 24.34 2.14 -20.84
N ILE A 139 25.13 3.03 -21.43
CA ILE A 139 24.68 4.38 -21.80
C ILE A 139 23.62 4.32 -22.93
N ALA A 140 23.77 3.41 -23.89
CA ALA A 140 22.74 3.17 -24.91
C ALA A 140 21.43 2.69 -24.28
N GLY A 141 21.49 1.79 -23.29
CA GLY A 141 20.32 1.36 -22.52
C GLY A 141 19.61 2.54 -21.80
N MET A 142 20.39 3.45 -21.18
CA MET A 142 19.86 4.65 -20.53
C MET A 142 19.21 5.59 -21.54
N LEU A 143 19.78 5.75 -22.74
CA LEU A 143 19.18 6.55 -23.83
C LEU A 143 17.83 6.00 -24.29
N LEU A 144 17.67 4.66 -24.33
CA LEU A 144 16.40 4.02 -24.70
C LEU A 144 15.27 4.29 -23.68
N LEU A 145 15.60 4.73 -22.48
CA LEU A 145 14.59 5.13 -21.51
C LEU A 145 13.89 6.43 -21.91
N TRP A 146 14.59 7.33 -22.59
CA TRP A 146 14.07 8.64 -22.92
C TRP A 146 12.77 8.65 -23.75
N PRO A 147 12.62 7.90 -24.86
CA PRO A 147 11.36 7.85 -25.60
C PRO A 147 10.26 7.09 -24.86
N ALA A 148 10.62 6.21 -23.92
CA ALA A 148 9.65 5.46 -23.14
C ALA A 148 8.99 6.29 -22.05
N ILE A 149 9.63 7.40 -21.63
CA ILE A 149 9.11 8.28 -20.59
C ILE A 149 7.99 9.15 -21.16
N LYS A 150 6.79 9.02 -20.61
CA LYS A 150 5.62 9.81 -20.95
C LYS A 150 5.24 10.74 -19.81
N VAL A 151 4.70 11.92 -20.15
CA VAL A 151 4.06 12.80 -19.18
C VAL A 151 2.58 12.47 -19.18
N HIS A 152 2.04 12.15 -18.02
CA HIS A 152 0.64 11.83 -17.83
C HIS A 152 0.01 12.76 -16.79
N ASN A 153 -1.14 13.32 -17.12
CA ASN A 153 -1.92 14.14 -16.20
C ASN A 153 -3.39 13.70 -16.31
N ASP A 154 -3.73 12.65 -15.58
CA ASP A 154 -5.10 12.10 -15.51
C ASP A 154 -5.91 12.69 -14.35
N GLY A 155 -5.33 13.65 -13.63
CA GLY A 155 -5.95 14.26 -12.44
C GLY A 155 -5.96 13.37 -11.21
N LYS A 156 -5.39 12.17 -11.29
CA LYS A 156 -5.25 11.25 -10.17
C LYS A 156 -3.92 11.47 -9.43
N TRP A 157 -3.87 10.96 -8.21
CA TRP A 157 -2.62 10.90 -7.47
C TRP A 157 -1.73 9.76 -8.00
N HIS A 158 -0.46 10.07 -8.21
CA HIS A 158 0.56 9.09 -8.58
C HIS A 158 1.73 9.16 -7.59
N PRO A 159 2.30 8.01 -7.20
CA PRO A 159 3.42 7.98 -6.27
C PRO A 159 4.64 8.75 -6.78
N THR A 160 5.22 9.57 -5.92
CA THR A 160 6.47 10.31 -6.17
C THR A 160 7.62 9.70 -5.37
N TRP A 161 8.82 10.28 -5.45
CA TRP A 161 9.96 9.82 -4.66
C TRP A 161 9.64 9.80 -3.15
N GLY A 162 9.84 8.66 -2.52
CA GLY A 162 9.54 8.43 -1.11
C GLY A 162 8.10 7.99 -0.82
N ASP A 163 7.22 8.03 -1.81
CA ASP A 163 5.88 7.48 -1.69
C ASP A 163 5.88 5.96 -1.90
N ARG A 164 4.85 5.32 -1.39
CA ARG A 164 4.58 3.90 -1.62
C ARG A 164 3.54 3.74 -2.72
N ILE A 165 3.42 2.55 -3.28
CA ILE A 165 2.37 2.21 -4.24
C ILE A 165 0.96 2.28 -3.63
N ASP A 166 0.88 2.05 -2.33
CA ASP A 166 -0.34 1.98 -1.56
C ASP A 166 -0.55 3.19 -0.63
N GLY A 167 0.31 4.25 -0.75
CA GLY A 167 0.13 5.45 0.05
C GLY A 167 1.15 6.56 -0.18
N ARG A 168 0.71 7.79 0.02
CA ARG A 168 1.52 9.01 -0.06
C ARG A 168 2.24 9.25 1.25
N TYR A 169 3.53 9.55 1.22
CA TYR A 169 4.30 9.95 2.40
C TYR A 169 3.79 11.30 2.95
N VAL A 170 3.40 11.32 4.22
CA VAL A 170 2.92 12.52 4.92
C VAL A 170 4.13 13.34 5.38
N ARG A 171 4.60 14.24 4.51
CA ARG A 171 5.82 15.03 4.74
C ARG A 171 5.62 16.20 5.71
N THR A 172 4.38 16.63 5.86
CA THR A 172 3.97 17.83 6.63
C THR A 172 3.43 17.47 8.02
N ALA A 173 3.48 16.19 8.40
CA ALA A 173 3.13 15.77 9.76
C ALA A 173 4.02 16.48 10.80
N GLN A 174 3.46 16.75 11.98
CA GLN A 174 4.21 17.39 13.06
C GLN A 174 5.45 16.57 13.44
N VAL A 175 6.50 17.24 13.88
CA VAL A 175 7.79 16.57 14.21
C VAL A 175 7.59 15.47 15.24
N MET A 176 6.75 15.68 16.26
CA MET A 176 6.44 14.66 17.28
C MET A 176 5.73 13.45 16.69
N GLU A 177 4.78 13.63 15.77
CA GLU A 177 4.12 12.52 15.08
C GLU A 177 5.13 11.69 14.27
N GLN A 178 6.04 12.36 13.57
CA GLN A 178 7.07 11.67 12.78
C GLN A 178 8.05 10.90 13.66
N VAL A 179 8.45 11.46 14.79
CA VAL A 179 9.40 10.84 15.73
C VAL A 179 8.77 9.66 16.48
N THR A 180 7.48 9.70 16.76
CA THR A 180 6.76 8.64 17.47
C THR A 180 6.92 7.27 16.80
N ALA A 181 6.97 7.22 15.46
CA ALA A 181 7.18 5.97 14.71
C ALA A 181 8.57 5.34 14.95
N TYR A 182 9.54 6.10 15.45
CA TYR A 182 10.88 5.58 15.81
C TYR A 182 10.94 5.06 17.23
N PHE A 183 10.18 5.64 18.16
CA PHE A 183 10.11 5.16 19.55
C PHE A 183 9.17 3.95 19.70
N MET A 184 8.06 3.95 18.98
CA MET A 184 7.11 2.83 18.95
C MET A 184 7.39 1.98 17.70
N HIS A 185 8.27 0.99 17.83
CA HIS A 185 8.73 0.19 16.68
C HIS A 185 7.63 -0.68 16.07
N ASN A 186 6.71 -1.20 16.90
CA ASN A 186 5.72 -2.21 16.52
C ASN A 186 4.32 -1.67 16.74
N SER A 187 3.38 -2.13 15.91
CA SER A 187 1.95 -1.81 16.07
C SER A 187 1.40 -2.33 17.40
N THR A 188 1.89 -3.48 17.88
CA THR A 188 1.50 -4.04 19.19
C THR A 188 1.89 -3.15 20.36
N GLY A 189 2.97 -2.41 20.26
CA GLY A 189 3.41 -1.44 21.29
C GLY A 189 2.73 -0.08 21.21
N ALA A 190 2.01 0.18 20.11
CA ALA A 190 1.34 1.46 19.84
C ALA A 190 -0.20 1.35 19.91
N ASN A 191 -0.72 0.36 20.62
CA ASN A 191 -2.14 0.06 20.72
C ASN A 191 -2.89 1.05 21.62
N ASN A 192 -3.89 1.74 21.07
CA ASN A 192 -4.91 2.44 21.83
C ASN A 192 -6.22 1.65 21.79
N LEU A 193 -6.67 1.19 22.96
CA LEU A 193 -7.83 0.34 23.13
C LEU A 193 -9.05 1.12 23.61
N PHE A 194 -10.12 1.18 22.81
CA PHE A 194 -11.35 1.86 23.13
C PHE A 194 -12.51 0.88 23.19
N SER A 195 -13.42 1.11 24.14
CA SER A 195 -14.65 0.33 24.35
C SER A 195 -15.84 1.24 24.35
N GLU A 196 -16.70 1.09 23.37
CA GLU A 196 -17.87 1.95 23.19
C GLU A 196 -19.15 1.15 22.98
N SER A 197 -20.29 1.77 23.25
CA SER A 197 -21.60 1.20 23.00
C SER A 197 -22.46 2.22 22.27
N ALA A 198 -23.02 1.80 21.14
CA ALA A 198 -23.95 2.62 20.35
C ALA A 198 -25.40 2.15 20.58
N GLU A 199 -26.30 3.05 20.86
CA GLU A 199 -27.74 2.77 20.84
C GLU A 199 -28.18 2.56 19.37
N ILE A 200 -28.85 1.45 19.07
CA ILE A 200 -29.11 0.99 17.71
C ILE A 200 -30.57 0.92 17.28
N THR A 201 -31.49 1.55 18.02
CA THR A 201 -32.91 1.51 17.64
C THR A 201 -33.16 2.15 16.27
N GLU A 202 -32.60 3.33 16.04
CA GLU A 202 -32.71 4.01 14.74
C GLU A 202 -31.93 3.25 13.64
N LEU A 203 -30.76 2.70 13.98
CA LEU A 203 -29.99 1.88 13.06
C LEU A 203 -30.77 0.63 12.60
N GLU A 204 -31.50 -0.04 13.51
CA GLU A 204 -32.35 -1.17 13.13
C GLU A 204 -33.55 -0.74 12.25
N ARG A 205 -34.14 0.43 12.51
CA ARG A 205 -35.19 1.01 11.65
C ARG A 205 -34.63 1.31 10.26
N TYR A 206 -33.46 1.92 10.20
CA TYR A 206 -32.76 2.20 8.96
C TYR A 206 -32.49 0.93 8.13
N VAL A 207 -31.92 -0.12 8.76
CA VAL A 207 -31.69 -1.40 8.09
C VAL A 207 -32.99 -2.01 7.53
N ARG A 208 -34.09 -1.96 8.31
CA ARG A 208 -35.40 -2.45 7.83
C ARG A 208 -35.93 -1.62 6.66
N ARG A 209 -35.73 -0.30 6.68
CA ARG A 209 -36.11 0.59 5.59
C ARG A 209 -35.34 0.24 4.32
N LYS A 210 -34.01 0.13 4.40
CA LYS A 210 -33.14 -0.20 3.26
C LYS A 210 -33.50 -1.54 2.62
N ARG A 211 -33.89 -2.53 3.42
CA ARG A 211 -34.38 -3.81 2.88
C ARG A 211 -35.69 -3.66 2.10
N ARG A 212 -36.58 -2.81 2.55
CA ARG A 212 -37.83 -2.49 1.85
C ARG A 212 -37.60 -1.69 0.57
N GLU A 213 -36.56 -0.89 0.52
CA GLU A 213 -36.13 -0.13 -0.66
C GLU A 213 -35.40 -1.01 -1.70
N GLY A 214 -35.30 -2.33 -1.52
CA GLY A 214 -34.75 -3.27 -2.48
C GLY A 214 -33.35 -3.80 -2.15
N LEU A 215 -32.70 -3.32 -1.07
CA LEU A 215 -31.42 -3.86 -0.63
C LEU A 215 -31.64 -5.07 0.31
N THR A 216 -32.14 -6.17 -0.23
CA THR A 216 -32.67 -7.32 0.54
C THR A 216 -31.68 -7.93 1.54
N GLY A 217 -30.39 -7.93 1.22
CA GLY A 217 -29.30 -8.45 2.07
C GLY A 217 -28.66 -7.39 2.97
N PHE A 218 -29.24 -6.17 3.11
CA PHE A 218 -28.65 -5.10 3.90
C PHE A 218 -28.69 -5.42 5.40
N VAL A 219 -27.55 -5.33 6.07
CA VAL A 219 -27.37 -5.66 7.50
C VAL A 219 -26.56 -4.58 8.22
N ILE A 220 -26.47 -4.68 9.55
CA ILE A 220 -25.74 -3.74 10.41
C ILE A 220 -24.27 -3.59 9.95
N THR A 221 -23.64 -4.66 9.49
CA THR A 221 -22.26 -4.61 8.96
C THR A 221 -22.10 -3.51 7.89
N HIS A 222 -23.03 -3.40 6.96
CA HIS A 222 -22.95 -2.37 5.90
C HIS A 222 -23.05 -0.95 6.48
N VAL A 223 -23.84 -0.74 7.53
CA VAL A 223 -23.94 0.55 8.20
C VAL A 223 -22.66 0.90 8.95
N VAL A 224 -22.07 -0.08 9.65
CA VAL A 224 -20.80 0.07 10.37
C VAL A 224 -19.68 0.43 9.39
N LEU A 225 -19.61 -0.26 8.24
CA LEU A 225 -18.63 0.03 7.19
C LEU A 225 -18.86 1.42 6.56
N ALA A 226 -20.11 1.77 6.25
CA ALA A 226 -20.46 3.09 5.70
C ALA A 226 -20.15 4.22 6.70
N ALA A 227 -20.40 4.00 7.99
CA ALA A 227 -20.03 4.94 9.05
C ALA A 227 -18.51 5.13 9.14
N TYR A 228 -17.72 4.06 8.98
CA TYR A 228 -16.27 4.16 8.91
C TYR A 228 -15.80 4.99 7.70
N VAL A 229 -16.32 4.69 6.51
CA VAL A 229 -16.03 5.43 5.28
C VAL A 229 -16.34 6.92 5.45
N ARG A 230 -17.51 7.26 6.00
CA ARG A 230 -17.92 8.64 6.28
C ARG A 230 -17.03 9.30 7.35
N THR A 231 -16.52 8.52 8.31
CA THR A 231 -15.58 9.01 9.31
C THR A 231 -14.23 9.34 8.69
N VAL A 232 -13.74 8.52 7.77
CA VAL A 232 -12.51 8.81 7.01
C VAL A 232 -12.68 10.06 6.14
N ALA A 233 -13.85 10.24 5.51
CA ALA A 233 -14.12 11.44 4.70
C ALA A 233 -13.98 12.75 5.51
N LYS A 234 -14.25 12.70 6.82
CA LYS A 234 -14.12 13.86 7.72
C LYS A 234 -12.79 13.90 8.46
N TYR A 235 -12.21 12.75 8.76
CA TYR A 235 -10.95 12.61 9.50
C TYR A 235 -9.99 11.73 8.71
N PRO A 236 -9.37 12.26 7.65
CA PRO A 236 -8.55 11.47 6.73
C PRO A 236 -7.29 10.87 7.38
N ALA A 237 -6.84 11.43 8.52
CA ALA A 237 -5.76 10.84 9.33
C ALA A 237 -6.06 9.39 9.75
N LEU A 238 -7.34 9.00 9.87
CA LEU A 238 -7.73 7.61 10.16
C LEU A 238 -7.34 6.63 9.03
N ASN A 239 -7.08 7.13 7.82
CA ASN A 239 -6.64 6.34 6.67
C ASN A 239 -5.12 6.39 6.47
N ARG A 240 -4.36 6.84 7.47
CA ARG A 240 -2.91 6.78 7.50
C ARG A 240 -2.44 5.40 7.95
N PHE A 241 -1.18 5.09 7.68
CA PHE A 241 -0.52 3.89 8.17
C PHE A 241 0.98 4.12 8.35
N ILE A 242 1.62 3.22 9.10
CA ILE A 242 3.07 3.24 9.32
C ILE A 242 3.73 2.15 8.47
N ALA A 243 4.76 2.52 7.75
CA ALA A 243 5.67 1.57 7.09
C ALA A 243 7.08 2.17 7.04
N GLY A 244 8.09 1.35 7.31
CA GLY A 244 9.48 1.81 7.36
C GLY A 244 9.68 3.01 8.31
N GLN A 245 8.97 3.04 9.43
CA GLN A 245 9.00 4.12 10.43
C GLN A 245 8.60 5.50 9.87
N ARG A 246 7.75 5.52 8.84
CA ARG A 246 7.20 6.73 8.24
C ARG A 246 5.69 6.66 8.18
N ILE A 247 5.06 7.82 8.24
CA ILE A 247 3.62 7.96 8.15
C ILE A 247 3.24 8.11 6.67
N TYR A 248 2.31 7.27 6.22
CA TYR A 248 1.75 7.34 4.87
C TYR A 248 0.24 7.51 4.94
N SER A 249 -0.34 8.19 3.97
CA SER A 249 -1.79 8.32 3.78
C SER A 249 -2.23 7.55 2.54
N ARG A 250 -3.30 6.75 2.66
CA ARG A 250 -3.93 6.08 1.52
C ARG A 250 -4.79 7.03 0.68
N GLY A 251 -4.99 8.27 1.17
CA GLY A 251 -5.85 9.24 0.49
C GLY A 251 -7.28 8.73 0.38
N GLU A 252 -7.80 8.69 -0.84
CA GLU A 252 -9.19 8.30 -1.12
C GLU A 252 -9.42 6.78 -1.20
N ASP A 253 -8.38 5.95 -1.12
CA ASP A 253 -8.51 4.49 -1.16
C ASP A 253 -8.67 3.93 0.27
N ILE A 254 -9.89 3.61 0.65
CA ILE A 254 -10.21 3.01 1.94
C ILE A 254 -10.29 1.50 1.77
N VAL A 255 -9.27 0.81 2.24
CA VAL A 255 -9.15 -0.65 2.09
C VAL A 255 -9.65 -1.35 3.34
N VAL A 256 -10.85 -1.89 3.26
CA VAL A 256 -11.49 -2.64 4.34
C VAL A 256 -11.16 -4.13 4.22
N CYS A 257 -10.60 -4.71 5.27
CA CYS A 257 -10.35 -6.13 5.40
C CYS A 257 -11.36 -6.77 6.35
N MET A 258 -11.92 -7.92 5.99
CA MET A 258 -12.83 -8.67 6.84
C MET A 258 -12.72 -10.18 6.54
N THR A 259 -12.72 -11.00 7.59
CA THR A 259 -12.82 -12.45 7.43
C THR A 259 -14.29 -12.86 7.42
N VAL A 260 -14.67 -13.64 6.41
CA VAL A 260 -16.03 -14.18 6.24
C VAL A 260 -15.94 -15.70 6.18
N LYS A 261 -16.71 -16.40 7.00
CA LYS A 261 -16.84 -17.86 6.88
C LYS A 261 -17.72 -18.23 5.69
N LYS A 262 -17.27 -19.19 4.89
CA LYS A 262 -18.07 -19.72 3.78
C LYS A 262 -19.34 -20.38 4.30
N GLU A 263 -19.24 -21.12 5.41
CA GLU A 263 -20.35 -21.74 6.14
C GLU A 263 -20.17 -21.55 7.65
N LEU A 264 -21.28 -21.50 8.40
CA LEU A 264 -21.25 -21.39 9.85
C LEU A 264 -20.94 -22.75 10.50
N SER A 265 -19.81 -23.35 10.16
CA SER A 265 -19.30 -24.57 10.77
C SER A 265 -17.88 -24.36 11.29
N ALA A 266 -17.47 -25.14 12.30
CA ALA A 266 -16.13 -25.06 12.86
C ALA A 266 -15.04 -25.48 11.87
N SER A 267 -15.38 -26.35 10.91
CA SER A 267 -14.49 -26.87 9.87
C SER A 267 -14.46 -26.04 8.59
N ALA A 268 -15.39 -25.08 8.44
CA ALA A 268 -15.41 -24.24 7.24
C ALA A 268 -14.19 -23.30 7.20
N PRO A 269 -13.51 -23.23 6.05
CA PRO A 269 -12.40 -22.30 5.89
C PRO A 269 -12.88 -20.85 5.98
N ASP A 270 -12.03 -20.02 6.58
CA ASP A 270 -12.21 -18.58 6.61
C ASP A 270 -11.74 -17.99 5.28
N SER A 271 -12.55 -17.15 4.66
CA SER A 271 -12.17 -16.41 3.45
C SER A 271 -11.92 -14.96 3.79
N LEU A 272 -10.79 -14.43 3.33
CA LEU A 272 -10.49 -13.01 3.43
C LEU A 272 -11.26 -12.25 2.35
N VAL A 273 -12.01 -11.24 2.77
CA VAL A 273 -12.65 -10.26 1.87
C VAL A 273 -11.93 -8.93 2.03
N LYS A 274 -11.44 -8.40 0.92
CA LYS A 274 -10.78 -7.11 0.84
C LYS A 274 -11.56 -6.23 -0.12
N VAL A 275 -12.02 -5.08 0.38
CA VAL A 275 -12.91 -4.18 -0.37
C VAL A 275 -12.30 -2.79 -0.42
N HIS A 276 -12.22 -2.22 -1.62
CA HIS A 276 -11.82 -0.84 -1.85
C HIS A 276 -13.05 0.06 -1.88
N LEU A 277 -13.08 1.01 -0.96
CA LEU A 277 -14.15 1.98 -0.80
C LEU A 277 -13.59 3.40 -0.98
N HIS A 278 -14.46 4.34 -1.37
CA HIS A 278 -14.11 5.73 -1.57
C HIS A 278 -14.80 6.60 -0.49
N PRO A 279 -14.17 7.69 0.00
CA PRO A 279 -14.78 8.57 1.00
C PRO A 279 -16.16 9.10 0.63
N GLY A 280 -16.44 9.23 -0.69
CA GLY A 280 -17.73 9.62 -1.22
C GLY A 280 -18.79 8.52 -1.29
N ASP A 281 -18.47 7.28 -0.95
CA ASP A 281 -19.43 6.17 -1.05
C ASP A 281 -20.58 6.31 -0.06
N THR A 282 -21.79 6.09 -0.53
CA THR A 282 -23.02 6.00 0.26
C THR A 282 -23.16 4.61 0.88
N ALA A 283 -24.11 4.44 1.82
CA ALA A 283 -24.41 3.13 2.40
C ALA A 283 -24.84 2.09 1.35
N ALA A 284 -25.52 2.53 0.27
CA ALA A 284 -25.90 1.67 -0.85
C ALA A 284 -24.68 1.27 -1.71
N ASP A 285 -23.71 2.18 -1.90
CA ASP A 285 -22.47 1.87 -2.63
C ASP A 285 -21.62 0.87 -1.84
N VAL A 286 -21.46 1.09 -0.54
CA VAL A 286 -20.77 0.16 0.38
C VAL A 286 -21.42 -1.22 0.32
N TYR A 287 -22.76 -1.30 0.38
CA TYR A 287 -23.50 -2.55 0.27
C TYR A 287 -23.18 -3.28 -1.04
N ARG A 288 -23.24 -2.58 -2.18
CA ARG A 288 -22.97 -3.18 -3.51
C ARG A 288 -21.55 -3.69 -3.62
N LYS A 289 -20.56 -2.84 -3.28
CA LYS A 289 -19.13 -3.18 -3.37
C LYS A 289 -18.76 -4.33 -2.44
N PHE A 290 -19.24 -4.30 -1.20
CA PHE A 290 -18.97 -5.35 -0.21
C PHE A 290 -19.58 -6.70 -0.61
N ASN A 291 -20.86 -6.72 -0.98
CA ASN A 291 -21.54 -7.96 -1.35
C ASN A 291 -20.98 -8.57 -2.65
N ALA A 292 -20.54 -7.75 -3.61
CA ALA A 292 -19.86 -8.25 -4.80
C ALA A 292 -18.60 -9.04 -4.40
N LYS A 293 -17.76 -8.48 -3.52
CA LYS A 293 -16.54 -9.15 -3.04
C LYS A 293 -16.82 -10.38 -2.16
N VAL A 294 -17.84 -10.32 -1.33
CA VAL A 294 -18.29 -11.50 -0.55
C VAL A 294 -18.81 -12.61 -1.48
N GLY A 295 -19.53 -12.25 -2.55
CA GLY A 295 -19.99 -13.19 -3.57
C GLY A 295 -18.83 -13.86 -4.30
N GLU A 296 -17.83 -13.08 -4.75
CA GLU A 296 -16.59 -13.59 -5.33
C GLU A 296 -15.91 -14.60 -4.39
N ALA A 297 -15.67 -14.20 -3.14
CA ALA A 297 -14.97 -15.02 -2.14
C ALA A 297 -15.72 -16.32 -1.76
N LYS A 298 -17.05 -16.33 -1.86
CA LYS A 298 -17.85 -17.54 -1.62
C LYS A 298 -17.86 -18.50 -2.82
N ASN A 299 -17.79 -17.96 -4.03
CA ASN A 299 -17.82 -18.74 -5.27
C ASN A 299 -16.46 -19.35 -5.64
N GLU A 300 -15.36 -18.74 -5.18
CA GLU A 300 -14.03 -19.31 -5.36
C GLU A 300 -13.85 -20.53 -4.44
N MET A 301 -13.43 -21.67 -5.00
CA MET A 301 -13.16 -22.91 -4.24
C MET A 301 -12.02 -22.71 -3.24
N GLU A 302 -11.00 -21.97 -3.66
CA GLU A 302 -9.90 -21.48 -2.82
C GLU A 302 -9.67 -20.01 -3.11
N THR A 303 -9.44 -19.20 -2.08
CA THR A 303 -9.05 -17.81 -2.33
C THR A 303 -7.59 -17.78 -2.81
N THR A 304 -7.24 -16.78 -3.62
CA THR A 304 -5.85 -16.56 -4.06
C THR A 304 -4.89 -16.44 -2.87
N ALA A 305 -5.38 -15.94 -1.73
CA ALA A 305 -4.63 -15.87 -0.48
C ALA A 305 -4.36 -17.26 0.12
N ASP A 306 -5.35 -18.17 0.09
CA ASP A 306 -5.21 -19.52 0.65
C ASP A 306 -4.23 -20.36 -0.17
N SER A 307 -4.30 -20.27 -1.51
CA SER A 307 -3.35 -20.95 -2.40
C SER A 307 -1.94 -20.38 -2.27
N ALA A 308 -1.79 -19.06 -2.07
CA ALA A 308 -0.49 -18.44 -1.79
C ALA A 308 0.09 -18.94 -0.46
N VAL A 309 -0.73 -19.01 0.61
CA VAL A 309 -0.29 -19.55 1.92
C VAL A 309 0.08 -21.03 1.81
N ALA A 310 -0.71 -21.84 1.08
CA ALA A 310 -0.39 -23.26 0.85
C ALA A 310 0.95 -23.42 0.12
N ALA A 311 1.21 -22.61 -0.90
CA ALA A 311 2.49 -22.59 -1.62
C ALA A 311 3.65 -22.18 -0.69
N PHE A 312 3.44 -21.21 0.20
CA PHE A 312 4.45 -20.82 1.21
C PHE A 312 4.75 -21.96 2.18
N MET A 313 3.77 -22.75 2.59
CA MET A 313 3.96 -23.86 3.51
C MET A 313 4.73 -25.05 2.90
N MET A 314 4.83 -25.14 1.57
CA MET A 314 5.68 -26.11 0.87
C MET A 314 7.18 -25.75 0.94
N ILE A 315 7.51 -24.53 1.28
CA ILE A 315 8.90 -24.06 1.39
C ILE A 315 9.52 -24.60 2.69
N PRO A 316 10.75 -25.16 2.63
CA PRO A 316 11.43 -25.60 3.85
C PRO A 316 11.57 -24.46 4.87
N ARG A 317 11.37 -24.78 6.13
CA ARG A 317 11.21 -23.82 7.25
C ARG A 317 12.26 -22.69 7.28
N LEU A 318 13.50 -22.98 7.01
CA LEU A 318 14.60 -22.01 7.00
C LEU A 318 14.44 -20.99 5.86
N PHE A 319 14.10 -21.47 4.67
CA PHE A 319 13.84 -20.62 3.50
C PHE A 319 12.57 -19.81 3.67
N LEU A 320 11.55 -20.38 4.29
CA LEU A 320 10.32 -19.65 4.62
C LEU A 320 10.63 -18.49 5.58
N LYS A 321 11.44 -18.71 6.62
CA LYS A 321 11.88 -17.64 7.53
C LYS A 321 12.63 -16.53 6.79
N PHE A 322 13.50 -16.90 5.87
CA PHE A 322 14.22 -15.94 5.02
C PHE A 322 13.26 -15.18 4.08
N ALA A 323 12.30 -15.87 3.46
CA ALA A 323 11.30 -15.24 2.58
C ALA A 323 10.44 -14.23 3.33
N ILE A 324 9.99 -14.54 4.54
CA ILE A 324 9.24 -13.61 5.41
C ILE A 324 10.10 -12.42 5.83
N TRP A 325 11.37 -12.66 6.20
CA TRP A 325 12.31 -11.58 6.49
C TRP A 325 12.52 -10.66 5.27
N LEU A 326 12.68 -11.24 4.09
CA LEU A 326 12.82 -10.48 2.84
C LEU A 326 11.55 -9.67 2.54
N LEU A 327 10.37 -10.25 2.68
CA LEU A 327 9.09 -9.54 2.53
C LEU A 327 8.97 -8.35 3.48
N LYS A 328 9.33 -8.54 4.76
CA LYS A 328 9.35 -7.44 5.75
C LYS A 328 10.32 -6.33 5.36
N THR A 329 11.49 -6.71 4.84
CA THR A 329 12.50 -5.75 4.38
C THR A 329 12.01 -5.00 3.14
N LEU A 330 11.41 -5.68 2.18
CA LEU A 330 10.82 -5.07 1.00
C LEU A 330 9.66 -4.12 1.39
N ASP A 331 8.83 -4.52 2.35
CA ASP A 331 7.72 -3.68 2.83
C ASP A 331 8.23 -2.43 3.55
N TYR A 332 9.30 -2.56 4.35
CA TYR A 332 9.97 -1.42 4.99
C TYR A 332 10.35 -0.33 3.97
N PHE A 333 10.87 -0.72 2.81
CA PHE A 333 11.27 0.20 1.74
C PHE A 333 10.16 0.52 0.73
N GLY A 334 8.93 0.01 0.93
CA GLY A 334 7.82 0.22 0.00
C GLY A 334 7.98 -0.50 -1.35
N LEU A 335 8.77 -1.56 -1.39
CA LEU A 335 9.11 -2.31 -2.61
C LEU A 335 8.24 -3.56 -2.83
N VAL A 336 7.25 -3.81 -1.97
CA VAL A 336 6.33 -4.94 -2.14
C VAL A 336 5.48 -4.73 -3.40
N PRO A 337 5.42 -5.70 -4.31
CA PRO A 337 4.59 -5.61 -5.51
C PRO A 337 3.10 -5.45 -5.20
N ARG A 338 2.37 -4.72 -6.05
CA ARG A 338 0.95 -4.42 -5.84
C ARG A 338 0.10 -5.69 -5.64
N PHE A 339 0.34 -6.73 -6.45
CA PHE A 339 -0.43 -7.96 -6.33
C PHE A 339 -0.30 -8.63 -4.95
N LEU A 340 0.90 -8.58 -4.33
CA LEU A 340 1.10 -9.09 -2.97
C LEU A 340 0.41 -8.22 -1.91
N LEU A 341 0.38 -6.90 -2.11
CA LEU A 341 -0.38 -6.00 -1.25
C LEU A 341 -1.88 -6.28 -1.35
N GLU A 342 -2.39 -6.59 -2.54
CA GLU A 342 -3.80 -6.89 -2.77
C GLU A 342 -4.25 -8.20 -2.11
N ILE A 343 -3.48 -9.27 -2.23
CA ILE A 343 -3.83 -10.57 -1.62
C ILE A 343 -3.51 -10.64 -0.13
N SER A 344 -2.64 -9.77 0.39
CA SER A 344 -2.21 -9.78 1.78
C SER A 344 -3.32 -9.30 2.73
N PRO A 345 -3.68 -10.07 3.76
CA PRO A 345 -4.63 -9.63 4.78
C PRO A 345 -4.08 -8.52 5.68
N PHE A 346 -2.77 -8.32 5.67
CA PHE A 346 -2.05 -7.42 6.58
C PHE A 346 -1.88 -6.01 6.03
N HIS A 347 -2.32 -5.74 4.79
CA HIS A 347 -2.20 -4.44 4.14
C HIS A 347 -3.60 -3.88 3.84
N GLY A 348 -3.99 -2.85 4.60
CA GLY A 348 -5.32 -2.24 4.49
C GLY A 348 -5.46 -1.04 5.41
N SER A 349 -6.62 -0.40 5.37
CA SER A 349 -6.97 0.75 6.21
C SER A 349 -7.53 0.32 7.56
N VAL A 350 -8.33 -0.75 7.56
CA VAL A 350 -9.01 -1.24 8.76
C VAL A 350 -9.36 -2.71 8.61
N TYR A 351 -9.30 -3.43 9.71
CA TYR A 351 -9.82 -4.78 9.80
C TYR A 351 -11.11 -4.79 10.63
N PHE A 352 -12.19 -5.31 10.06
CA PHE A 352 -13.46 -5.48 10.77
C PHE A 352 -13.71 -6.94 11.13
N THR A 353 -14.30 -7.16 12.29
CA THR A 353 -14.82 -8.48 12.66
C THR A 353 -16.21 -8.38 13.29
N ASN A 354 -17.14 -9.22 12.79
CA ASN A 354 -18.51 -9.31 13.30
C ASN A 354 -18.65 -10.51 14.24
N MET A 355 -18.39 -10.31 15.52
CA MET A 355 -18.56 -11.34 16.57
C MET A 355 -20.04 -11.58 16.88
N GLY A 356 -20.91 -10.66 16.47
CA GLY A 356 -22.37 -10.82 16.63
C GLY A 356 -22.94 -11.96 15.79
N SER A 357 -22.30 -12.32 14.67
CA SER A 357 -22.66 -13.50 13.87
C SER A 357 -22.42 -14.81 14.62
N LEU A 358 -21.49 -14.81 15.58
CA LEU A 358 -21.15 -15.93 16.47
C LEU A 358 -21.92 -15.87 17.79
N GLY A 359 -22.78 -14.86 18.01
CA GLY A 359 -23.58 -14.70 19.23
C GLY A 359 -22.80 -14.20 20.46
N ILE A 360 -21.56 -13.74 20.31
CA ILE A 360 -20.69 -13.33 21.41
C ILE A 360 -20.49 -11.80 21.48
N LYS A 361 -19.92 -11.32 22.60
CA LYS A 361 -19.51 -9.93 22.77
C LYS A 361 -18.29 -9.63 21.90
N PRO A 362 -18.03 -8.34 21.56
CA PRO A 362 -16.83 -7.99 20.84
C PRO A 362 -15.58 -8.18 21.70
N VAL A 363 -14.48 -8.49 21.05
CA VAL A 363 -13.16 -8.66 21.66
C VAL A 363 -12.21 -7.56 21.20
N TYR A 364 -11.22 -7.24 22.00
CA TYR A 364 -10.06 -6.51 21.51
C TYR A 364 -9.20 -7.44 20.70
N HIS A 365 -8.93 -7.07 19.47
CA HIS A 365 -7.98 -7.79 18.63
C HIS A 365 -6.66 -7.02 18.56
N HIS A 366 -5.55 -7.72 18.58
CA HIS A 366 -4.24 -7.10 18.43
C HIS A 366 -4.06 -6.56 17.00
N LEU A 367 -3.27 -5.49 16.85
CA LEU A 367 -2.73 -5.09 15.57
C LEU A 367 -1.57 -6.01 15.21
N TYR A 368 -1.35 -6.19 13.91
CA TYR A 368 -0.25 -7.03 13.43
C TYR A 368 1.04 -6.22 13.31
N ASP A 369 2.17 -6.80 13.73
CA ASP A 369 3.51 -6.21 13.56
C ASP A 369 4.07 -6.40 12.14
N PHE A 370 3.28 -7.00 11.26
CA PHE A 370 3.56 -7.13 9.84
C PHE A 370 2.42 -6.52 9.03
N GLY A 371 2.79 -5.75 8.01
CA GLY A 371 1.82 -5.04 7.17
C GLY A 371 1.51 -3.64 7.68
N THR A 372 0.39 -3.11 7.22
CA THR A 372 0.08 -1.68 7.34
C THR A 372 -1.35 -1.39 7.82
N VAL A 373 -2.02 -2.37 8.44
CA VAL A 373 -3.37 -2.17 9.00
C VAL A 373 -3.27 -1.46 10.35
N PRO A 374 -3.68 -0.18 10.45
CA PRO A 374 -3.52 0.62 11.66
C PRO A 374 -4.73 0.54 12.59
N ALA A 375 -5.83 -0.05 12.15
CA ALA A 375 -7.08 -0.05 12.88
C ALA A 375 -7.76 -1.42 12.86
N PHE A 376 -8.27 -1.83 14.00
CA PHE A 376 -9.11 -3.01 14.15
C PHE A 376 -10.41 -2.62 14.85
N CYS A 377 -11.56 -3.00 14.28
CA CYS A 377 -12.87 -2.76 14.87
C CYS A 377 -13.64 -4.07 14.98
N ALA A 378 -13.96 -4.46 16.19
CA ALA A 378 -14.82 -5.59 16.48
C ALA A 378 -16.18 -5.10 16.99
N PHE A 379 -17.27 -5.66 16.47
CA PHE A 379 -18.61 -5.42 17.02
C PHE A 379 -19.30 -6.76 17.34
N GLY A 380 -20.05 -6.75 18.44
CA GLY A 380 -20.59 -7.95 19.04
C GLY A 380 -22.08 -8.17 18.73
N ARG A 381 -22.66 -9.14 19.49
CA ARG A 381 -24.11 -9.34 19.47
C ARG A 381 -24.84 -8.12 20.04
N LYS A 382 -26.06 -7.89 19.59
CA LYS A 382 -26.96 -6.87 20.13
C LYS A 382 -27.25 -7.17 21.61
N ARG A 383 -27.15 -6.15 22.45
CA ARG A 383 -27.48 -6.21 23.87
C ARG A 383 -28.73 -5.40 24.13
N ARG A 384 -29.61 -5.91 24.99
CA ARG A 384 -30.73 -5.15 25.54
C ARG A 384 -30.33 -4.58 26.89
N ALA A 385 -30.74 -3.37 27.19
CA ALA A 385 -30.60 -2.73 28.48
C ALA A 385 -31.87 -1.93 28.80
N GLU A 386 -32.25 -1.94 30.05
CA GLU A 386 -33.31 -1.12 30.56
C GLU A 386 -32.71 0.20 31.08
N GLU A 387 -33.24 1.31 30.61
CA GLU A 387 -32.84 2.65 31.02
C GLU A 387 -34.05 3.45 31.50
N ILE A 388 -33.83 4.31 32.49
CA ILE A 388 -34.85 5.27 32.93
C ILE A 388 -34.74 6.49 32.02
N LYS A 389 -35.80 6.74 31.25
CA LYS A 389 -35.95 7.95 30.44
C LYS A 389 -37.24 8.62 30.76
N ASP A 390 -37.19 9.90 31.10
CA ASP A 390 -38.34 10.71 31.45
C ASP A 390 -39.19 10.08 32.61
N GLY A 391 -38.48 9.42 33.56
CA GLY A 391 -39.11 8.75 34.71
C GLY A 391 -39.74 7.39 34.40
N GLN A 392 -39.62 6.89 33.17
CA GLN A 392 -40.14 5.56 32.75
C GLN A 392 -39.00 4.62 32.35
N ILE A 393 -39.19 3.31 32.64
CA ILE A 393 -38.27 2.28 32.22
C ILE A 393 -38.52 2.04 30.72
N ALA A 394 -37.47 2.26 29.91
CA ALA A 394 -37.47 1.97 28.47
C ALA A 394 -36.40 0.92 28.11
N GLU A 395 -36.82 -0.16 27.46
CA GLU A 395 -35.89 -1.13 26.91
C GLU A 395 -35.21 -0.52 25.66
N ARG A 396 -33.87 -0.55 25.67
CA ARG A 396 -33.05 -0.11 24.56
C ARG A 396 -32.10 -1.18 24.07
N LYS A 397 -31.70 -1.06 22.82
CA LYS A 397 -30.76 -1.99 22.19
C LYS A 397 -29.44 -1.30 21.93
N TYR A 398 -28.39 -1.99 22.27
CA TYR A 398 -27.01 -1.52 22.11
C TYR A 398 -26.19 -2.47 21.24
N LEU A 399 -25.27 -1.87 20.50
CA LEU A 399 -24.18 -2.55 19.82
C LEU A 399 -22.89 -2.16 20.54
N ASP A 400 -22.26 -3.14 21.16
CA ASP A 400 -20.96 -2.94 21.80
C ASP A 400 -19.85 -3.07 20.73
N LEU A 401 -18.91 -2.12 20.75
CA LEU A 401 -17.80 -2.01 19.83
C LEU A 401 -16.47 -1.97 20.60
N LYS A 402 -15.45 -2.62 20.04
CA LYS A 402 -14.08 -2.58 20.53
C LYS A 402 -13.19 -2.12 19.40
N PHE A 403 -12.40 -1.10 19.69
CA PHE A 403 -11.42 -0.57 18.76
C PHE A 403 -10.02 -0.79 19.29
N ASN A 404 -9.13 -1.17 18.41
CA ASN A 404 -7.70 -1.12 18.61
C ASN A 404 -7.09 -0.29 17.49
N LEU A 405 -6.49 0.84 17.86
CA LEU A 405 -6.03 1.86 16.92
C LEU A 405 -4.55 2.15 17.18
N ASP A 406 -3.80 2.35 16.11
CA ASP A 406 -2.37 2.65 16.17
C ASP A 406 -2.15 4.13 16.52
N GLU A 407 -1.58 4.42 17.68
CA GLU A 407 -1.35 5.78 18.17
C GLU A 407 -0.43 6.61 17.27
N ARG A 408 0.38 5.96 16.45
CA ARG A 408 1.36 6.64 15.58
C ARG A 408 0.75 7.36 14.38
N ILE A 409 -0.52 7.05 14.03
CA ILE A 409 -1.19 7.68 12.87
C ILE A 409 -2.06 8.87 13.28
N CYS A 410 -2.48 8.92 14.53
CA CYS A 410 -3.46 9.88 15.03
C CYS A 410 -3.38 9.92 16.55
N ASP A 411 -3.32 11.10 17.13
CA ASP A 411 -3.22 11.28 18.58
C ASP A 411 -4.54 10.99 19.32
N GLY A 412 -4.50 10.98 20.65
CA GLY A 412 -5.66 10.70 21.47
C GLY A 412 -6.82 11.70 21.30
N PHE A 413 -6.51 12.97 21.00
CA PHE A 413 -7.56 13.99 20.74
C PHE A 413 -8.25 13.72 19.41
N CYS A 414 -7.50 13.40 18.38
CA CYS A 414 -8.02 12.99 17.08
C CYS A 414 -8.92 11.76 17.23
N TYR A 415 -8.44 10.70 17.91
CA TYR A 415 -9.23 9.48 18.13
C TYR A 415 -10.51 9.73 18.92
N ALA A 416 -10.50 10.60 19.93
CA ALA A 416 -11.71 10.96 20.66
C ALA A 416 -12.77 11.58 19.74
N ASN A 417 -12.37 12.44 18.81
CA ASN A 417 -13.26 13.04 17.82
C ASN A 417 -13.74 12.03 16.77
N VAL A 418 -12.85 11.18 16.29
CA VAL A 418 -13.14 10.08 15.34
C VAL A 418 -14.21 9.16 15.93
N ILE A 419 -14.00 8.66 17.15
CA ILE A 419 -14.92 7.72 17.81
C ILE A 419 -16.29 8.38 18.07
N LYS A 420 -16.31 9.61 18.62
CA LYS A 420 -17.56 10.36 18.83
C LYS A 420 -18.34 10.53 17.53
N TYR A 421 -17.67 10.89 16.46
CA TYR A 421 -18.32 11.08 15.17
C TYR A 421 -18.83 9.76 14.59
N PHE A 422 -18.03 8.70 14.66
CA PHE A 422 -18.41 7.37 14.23
C PHE A 422 -19.68 6.88 14.97
N LEU A 423 -19.72 6.99 16.30
CA LEU A 423 -20.87 6.61 17.11
C LEU A 423 -22.11 7.44 16.75
N ARG A 424 -21.94 8.75 16.51
CA ARG A 424 -23.04 9.61 16.06
C ARG A 424 -23.64 9.17 14.74
N LEU A 425 -22.81 8.66 13.79
CA LEU A 425 -23.30 8.12 12.53
C LEU A 425 -24.10 6.82 12.73
N LEU A 426 -23.76 5.99 13.70
CA LEU A 426 -24.54 4.80 14.04
C LEU A 426 -25.89 5.16 14.68
N THR A 427 -25.99 6.25 15.45
CA THR A 427 -27.24 6.70 16.04
C THR A 427 -28.13 7.47 15.05
N ARG A 428 -27.54 8.04 13.99
CA ARG A 428 -28.23 8.79 12.93
C ARG A 428 -27.81 8.33 11.55
N PRO A 429 -28.13 7.09 11.17
CA PRO A 429 -27.60 6.46 9.95
C PRO A 429 -28.17 7.05 8.65
N ASP A 430 -29.26 7.83 8.70
CA ASP A 430 -29.87 8.44 7.52
C ASP A 430 -28.92 9.34 6.72
N VAL A 431 -27.94 9.97 7.39
CA VAL A 431 -26.93 10.81 6.73
C VAL A 431 -26.01 10.00 5.81
N LEU A 432 -26.00 8.66 5.92
CA LEU A 432 -25.19 7.77 5.08
C LEU A 432 -25.84 7.50 3.71
N ASP A 433 -27.07 7.95 3.49
CA ASP A 433 -27.77 7.82 2.22
C ASP A 433 -27.24 8.80 1.15
N ASN A 434 -26.65 9.90 1.60
CA ASN A 434 -26.10 10.93 0.72
C ASN A 434 -24.57 10.87 0.72
N THR A 435 -23.97 11.36 -0.34
CA THR A 435 -22.51 11.63 -0.36
C THR A 435 -22.17 12.70 0.70
N PRO A 436 -20.95 12.71 1.28
CA PRO A 436 -20.52 13.78 2.19
C PRO A 436 -20.48 15.12 1.45
N ASP A 437 -20.90 16.20 2.13
CA ASP A 437 -20.83 17.56 1.57
C ASP A 437 -19.39 18.00 1.30
N VAL A 438 -18.47 17.55 2.15
CA VAL A 438 -17.03 17.82 2.05
C VAL A 438 -16.27 16.53 2.33
N ILE A 439 -15.28 16.24 1.50
CA ILE A 439 -14.25 15.24 1.76
C ILE A 439 -13.00 16.02 2.14
N GLU A 440 -12.61 15.89 3.40
CA GLU A 440 -11.37 16.52 3.87
C GLU A 440 -10.16 15.84 3.25
N GLU A 441 -9.21 16.63 2.77
CA GLU A 441 -7.94 16.10 2.30
C GLU A 441 -7.00 15.88 3.48
N ASP A 442 -6.30 14.75 3.50
CA ASP A 442 -5.18 14.58 4.41
C ASP A 442 -4.07 15.56 4.01
N ILE A 443 -3.25 15.94 4.97
CA ILE A 443 -2.24 17.01 4.85
C ILE A 443 -1.54 16.96 3.48
N PRO A 444 -1.49 18.09 2.75
CA PRO A 444 -0.98 18.19 1.39
C PRO A 444 0.51 17.88 1.25
#